data_5465bd34215462c5118532917886a057
#
_entry.id   5465bd34215462c5118532917886a057
#
_cell.length_a   1.000
_cell.length_b   1.000
_cell.length_c   1.000
_cell.angle_alpha   90.00
_cell.angle_beta   90.00
_cell.angle_gamma   90.00
#
_symmetry.space_group_name_H-M   'P 1'
#
loop_
_entity.id
_entity.type
_entity.pdbx_description
1 polymer ?
#
loop_
_entity_poly.entity_id
_entity_poly.type
_entity_poly.pdbx_seq_one_letter_code
_entity_poly.pdbx_strand_id
1 'polypeptide(L)'
;MRQKTILITGATGFLGSYIARELFEAGFHLKLLVRKTTTGAKERLSEVFTENYGLKALLKRIEIIEGDISRNYLGLGAREYFKLADTVDEVFHCAETTQLRTGEDDTLARINVLGTALMSLFCITERHKRLHYISTAYVAGKRRGVVLEDELEEGQSFNNGYERSKYEAERSLALFLGRYRVPCTIYRPGIITGDAITGYTRKWENIYVFCRELNRLNTHRMDTNRNPFLIPL
;
A
#
# COMPACT_ATOMS: atom_id res chain seq x y z
N MET A 1 16.17 21.97 13.37
CA MET A 1 14.73 21.59 13.27
C MET A 1 14.56 20.20 13.84
N ARG A 2 13.46 19.92 14.56
CA ARG A 2 13.17 18.56 15.03
C ARG A 2 12.97 17.63 13.83
N GLN A 3 13.60 16.46 13.87
CA GLN A 3 13.40 15.41 12.87
C GLN A 3 11.93 14.92 12.90
N LYS A 4 11.27 14.89 11.76
CA LYS A 4 9.88 14.41 11.67
C LYS A 4 9.81 12.90 11.88
N THR A 5 8.78 12.47 12.59
CA THR A 5 8.43 11.06 12.79
C THR A 5 7.31 10.66 11.84
N ILE A 6 7.55 9.64 11.04
CA ILE A 6 6.60 9.13 10.03
C ILE A 6 6.14 7.73 10.43
N LEU A 7 4.82 7.54 10.50
CA LEU A 7 4.21 6.22 10.63
C LEU A 7 3.95 5.64 9.25
N ILE A 8 4.41 4.42 9.01
CA ILE A 8 4.15 3.70 7.75
C ILE A 8 3.38 2.42 8.05
N THR A 9 2.27 2.22 7.36
CA THR A 9 1.57 0.95 7.33
C THR A 9 1.86 0.23 6.01
N GLY A 10 1.84 -1.09 5.99
CA GLY A 10 2.10 -1.86 4.76
C GLY A 10 3.57 -1.93 4.34
N ALA A 11 4.52 -1.61 5.22
CA ALA A 11 5.96 -1.68 4.95
C ALA A 11 6.49 -3.11 4.65
N THR A 12 5.70 -4.14 4.89
CA THR A 12 5.98 -5.52 4.47
C THR A 12 5.53 -5.80 3.04
N GLY A 13 4.86 -4.87 2.37
CA GLY A 13 4.48 -4.94 0.96
C GLY A 13 5.56 -4.38 0.05
N PHE A 14 5.41 -4.59 -1.27
CA PHE A 14 6.37 -4.11 -2.27
C PHE A 14 6.55 -2.58 -2.20
N LEU A 15 5.51 -1.81 -2.51
CA LEU A 15 5.58 -0.35 -2.52
C LEU A 15 5.93 0.25 -1.15
N GLY A 16 5.29 -0.26 -0.09
CA GLY A 16 5.51 0.27 1.27
C GLY A 16 6.95 0.09 1.76
N SER A 17 7.64 -0.97 1.33
CA SER A 17 9.06 -1.18 1.66
C SER A 17 9.99 -0.18 0.94
N TYR A 18 9.70 0.13 -0.33
CA TYR A 18 10.43 1.16 -1.08
C TYR A 18 10.24 2.54 -0.46
N ILE A 19 9.00 2.92 -0.14
CA ILE A 19 8.70 4.19 0.54
C ILE A 19 9.44 4.27 1.88
N ALA A 20 9.45 3.19 2.66
CA ALA A 20 10.15 3.16 3.94
C ALA A 20 11.66 3.36 3.77
N ARG A 21 12.27 2.75 2.75
CA ARG A 21 13.68 2.95 2.42
C ARG A 21 13.97 4.41 2.07
N GLU A 22 13.26 4.96 1.09
CA GLU A 22 13.49 6.33 0.62
C GLU A 22 13.34 7.37 1.76
N LEU A 23 12.31 7.22 2.59
CA LEU A 23 12.10 8.10 3.74
C LEU A 23 13.19 7.94 4.81
N PHE A 24 13.69 6.73 5.02
CA PHE A 24 14.81 6.50 5.93
C PHE A 24 16.10 7.13 5.41
N GLU A 25 16.42 6.96 4.13
CA GLU A 25 17.60 7.56 3.49
C GLU A 25 17.52 9.09 3.46
N ALA A 26 16.31 9.65 3.34
CA ALA A 26 16.04 11.08 3.49
C ALA A 26 16.16 11.59 4.94
N GLY A 27 16.46 10.71 5.91
CA GLY A 27 16.75 11.07 7.29
C GLY A 27 15.54 11.20 8.20
N PHE A 28 14.36 10.69 7.82
CA PHE A 28 13.19 10.70 8.70
C PHE A 28 13.29 9.62 9.80
N HIS A 29 12.65 9.89 10.94
CA HIS A 29 12.44 8.86 11.96
C HIS A 29 11.21 8.01 11.62
N LEU A 30 11.38 6.68 11.47
CA LEU A 30 10.32 5.80 11.01
C LEU A 30 9.77 4.91 12.12
N LYS A 31 8.44 4.81 12.13
CA LYS A 31 7.66 3.85 12.89
C LYS A 31 6.87 2.98 11.91
N LEU A 32 7.05 1.67 11.95
CA LEU A 32 6.37 0.74 11.06
C LEU A 32 5.28 -0.01 11.81
N LEU A 33 4.02 0.23 11.45
CA LEU A 33 2.89 -0.55 11.96
C LEU A 33 2.74 -1.82 11.13
N VAL A 34 2.99 -2.97 11.75
CA VAL A 34 3.01 -4.28 11.10
C VAL A 34 2.04 -5.22 11.79
N ARG A 35 1.20 -5.88 11.00
CA ARG A 35 0.23 -6.84 11.53
C ARG A 35 0.95 -8.05 12.15
N LYS A 36 0.56 -8.39 13.38
CA LYS A 36 1.01 -9.60 14.05
C LYS A 36 0.53 -10.84 13.28
N THR A 37 1.44 -11.76 13.00
CA THR A 37 1.16 -13.05 12.36
C THR A 37 1.98 -14.13 13.06
N THR A 38 1.84 -15.39 12.66
CA THR A 38 2.66 -16.50 13.16
C THR A 38 4.16 -16.25 12.92
N THR A 39 4.52 -15.66 11.77
CA THR A 39 5.85 -15.11 11.55
C THR A 39 5.88 -13.72 12.17
N GLY A 40 6.79 -13.44 13.07
CA GLY A 40 6.89 -12.16 13.78
C GLY A 40 7.06 -10.97 12.84
N ALA A 41 6.68 -9.78 13.30
CA ALA A 41 6.77 -8.56 12.50
C ALA A 41 8.22 -8.25 12.08
N LYS A 42 9.16 -8.49 13.00
CA LYS A 42 10.59 -8.23 12.76
C LYS A 42 11.18 -9.17 11.71
N GLU A 43 10.83 -10.45 11.75
CA GLU A 43 11.25 -11.44 10.77
C GLU A 43 10.75 -11.09 9.37
N ARG A 44 9.47 -10.77 9.23
CA ARG A 44 8.86 -10.36 7.97
C ARG A 44 9.50 -9.11 7.37
N LEU A 45 9.81 -8.13 8.21
CA LEU A 45 10.53 -6.93 7.76
C LEU A 45 11.99 -7.25 7.42
N SER A 46 12.64 -8.13 8.20
CA SER A 46 14.01 -8.56 7.92
C SER A 46 14.12 -9.24 6.55
N GLU A 47 13.19 -10.13 6.20
CA GLU A 47 13.12 -10.73 4.87
C GLU A 47 13.05 -9.64 3.80
N VAL A 48 12.07 -8.74 3.90
CA VAL A 48 11.83 -7.68 2.92
C VAL A 48 13.04 -6.77 2.73
N PHE A 49 13.61 -6.28 3.83
CA PHE A 49 14.72 -5.33 3.76
C PHE A 49 16.08 -5.98 3.51
N THR A 50 16.26 -7.26 3.84
CA THR A 50 17.51 -7.98 3.56
C THR A 50 17.56 -8.43 2.11
N GLU A 51 16.49 -9.03 1.59
CA GLU A 51 16.41 -9.50 0.21
C GLU A 51 16.53 -8.37 -0.79
N ASN A 52 15.89 -7.22 -0.50
CA ASN A 52 15.80 -6.13 -1.45
C ASN A 52 16.97 -5.15 -1.38
N TYR A 53 17.58 -4.96 -0.21
CA TYR A 53 18.44 -3.79 0.02
C TYR A 53 19.71 -4.05 0.80
N GLY A 54 19.93 -5.27 1.32
CA GLY A 54 21.06 -5.54 2.24
C GLY A 54 21.03 -4.74 3.55
N LEU A 55 19.90 -4.12 3.87
CA LEU A 55 19.76 -3.08 4.90
C LEU A 55 19.40 -3.64 6.29
N LYS A 56 20.08 -4.70 6.77
CA LYS A 56 19.92 -5.14 8.17
C LYS A 56 20.16 -4.02 9.19
N ALA A 57 21.02 -3.04 8.84
CA ALA A 57 21.31 -1.88 9.69
C ALA A 57 20.09 -0.96 9.85
N LEU A 58 19.23 -0.86 8.85
CA LEU A 58 18.02 -0.06 8.88
C LEU A 58 17.06 -0.52 9.99
N LEU A 59 16.89 -1.83 10.17
CA LEU A 59 15.99 -2.39 11.19
C LEU A 59 16.40 -2.06 12.64
N LYS A 60 17.68 -1.70 12.88
CA LYS A 60 18.14 -1.27 14.21
C LYS A 60 17.74 0.16 14.56
N ARG A 61 17.35 0.96 13.57
CA ARG A 61 17.04 2.38 13.70
C ARG A 61 15.57 2.71 13.47
N ILE A 62 14.74 1.70 13.15
CA ILE A 62 13.31 1.82 12.92
C ILE A 62 12.57 1.25 14.13
N GLU A 63 11.52 1.94 14.57
CA GLU A 63 10.61 1.41 15.59
C GLU A 63 9.54 0.55 14.93
N ILE A 64 9.48 -0.72 15.32
CA ILE A 64 8.48 -1.68 14.84
C ILE A 64 7.35 -1.75 15.85
N ILE A 65 6.12 -1.54 15.40
CA ILE A 65 4.91 -1.56 16.21
C ILE A 65 4.02 -2.68 15.70
N GLU A 66 3.71 -3.66 16.55
CA GLU A 66 2.77 -4.71 16.20
C GLU A 66 1.34 -4.23 16.41
N GLY A 67 0.56 -4.13 15.31
CA GLY A 67 -0.81 -3.67 15.35
C GLY A 67 -1.62 -4.14 14.14
N ASP A 68 -2.88 -3.76 14.07
CA ASP A 68 -3.80 -4.13 13.00
C ASP A 68 -4.70 -2.95 12.63
N ILE A 69 -4.55 -2.43 11.42
CA ILE A 69 -5.31 -1.28 10.91
C ILE A 69 -6.83 -1.51 10.93
N SER A 70 -7.27 -2.76 10.87
CA SER A 70 -8.70 -3.14 10.85
C SER A 70 -9.33 -3.25 12.25
N ARG A 71 -8.59 -2.90 13.30
CA ARG A 71 -9.05 -2.95 14.70
C ARG A 71 -9.05 -1.58 15.33
N ASN A 72 -9.97 -1.35 16.28
CA ASN A 72 -9.97 -0.13 17.08
C ASN A 72 -8.59 0.11 17.71
N TYR A 73 -8.20 1.38 17.80
CA TYR A 73 -6.88 1.80 18.27
C TYR A 73 -5.72 1.16 17.47
N LEU A 74 -5.97 0.79 16.19
CA LEU A 74 -5.01 0.10 15.32
C LEU A 74 -4.51 -1.24 15.93
N GLY A 75 -5.34 -1.90 16.73
CA GLY A 75 -5.00 -3.14 17.43
C GLY A 75 -4.05 -2.97 18.61
N LEU A 76 -3.75 -1.74 19.01
CA LEU A 76 -2.91 -1.39 20.18
C LEU A 76 -3.76 -1.23 21.45
N GLY A 77 -3.11 -1.22 22.62
CA GLY A 77 -3.72 -0.72 23.83
C GLY A 77 -4.00 0.79 23.73
N ALA A 78 -5.05 1.29 24.38
CA ALA A 78 -5.43 2.71 24.31
C ALA A 78 -4.25 3.64 24.65
N ARG A 79 -3.51 3.34 25.74
CA ARG A 79 -2.34 4.15 26.15
C ARG A 79 -1.25 4.19 25.07
N GLU A 80 -0.98 3.07 24.42
CA GLU A 80 0.04 2.97 23.36
C GLU A 80 -0.42 3.73 22.12
N TYR A 81 -1.70 3.63 21.74
CA TYR A 81 -2.28 4.35 20.63
C TYR A 81 -2.16 5.86 20.81
N PHE A 82 -2.56 6.42 21.96
CA PHE A 82 -2.46 7.85 22.20
C PHE A 82 -1.01 8.34 22.27
N LYS A 83 -0.10 7.55 22.90
CA LYS A 83 1.33 7.85 22.88
C LYS A 83 1.90 7.86 21.45
N LEU A 84 1.49 6.91 20.62
CA LEU A 84 1.88 6.87 19.20
C LEU A 84 1.35 8.11 18.46
N ALA A 85 0.07 8.44 18.66
CA ALA A 85 -0.58 9.59 18.05
C ALA A 85 0.10 10.93 18.40
N ASP A 86 0.59 11.08 19.62
CA ASP A 86 1.32 12.29 20.04
C ASP A 86 2.69 12.45 19.37
N THR A 87 3.34 11.35 19.04
CA THR A 87 4.71 11.37 18.49
C THR A 87 4.80 11.42 16.98
N VAL A 88 3.75 11.05 16.25
CA VAL A 88 3.74 10.96 14.78
C VAL A 88 3.38 12.30 14.15
N ASP A 89 4.15 12.72 13.14
CA ASP A 89 3.92 13.95 12.38
C ASP A 89 3.18 13.70 11.05
N GLU A 90 3.52 12.61 10.37
CA GLU A 90 2.95 12.23 9.07
C GLU A 90 2.67 10.72 9.01
N VAL A 91 1.72 10.32 8.20
CA VAL A 91 1.33 8.91 8.00
C VAL A 91 1.41 8.56 6.53
N PHE A 92 2.12 7.49 6.18
CA PHE A 92 2.03 6.82 4.87
C PHE A 92 1.19 5.55 5.01
N HIS A 93 -0.02 5.59 4.50
CA HIS A 93 -0.96 4.47 4.57
C HIS A 93 -0.89 3.65 3.29
N CYS A 94 -0.03 2.61 3.30
CA CYS A 94 0.18 1.67 2.19
C CYS A 94 -0.41 0.28 2.46
N ALA A 95 -0.97 0.05 3.66
CA ALA A 95 -1.54 -1.24 4.01
C ALA A 95 -2.89 -1.44 3.33
N GLU A 96 -2.96 -2.46 2.49
CA GLU A 96 -4.17 -2.86 1.77
C GLU A 96 -4.18 -4.37 1.52
N THR A 97 -5.30 -4.88 1.02
CA THR A 97 -5.37 -6.20 0.42
C THR A 97 -5.87 -6.08 -1.02
N THR A 98 -5.19 -6.78 -1.93
CA THR A 98 -5.51 -6.86 -3.35
C THR A 98 -6.13 -8.21 -3.72
N GLN A 99 -6.51 -9.02 -2.74
CA GLN A 99 -7.08 -10.34 -2.98
C GLN A 99 -8.43 -10.21 -3.70
N LEU A 100 -8.53 -10.90 -4.83
CA LEU A 100 -9.70 -10.90 -5.72
C LEU A 100 -10.50 -12.22 -5.65
N ARG A 101 -10.33 -13.00 -4.58
CA ARG A 101 -11.05 -14.28 -4.45
C ARG A 101 -12.54 -14.04 -4.26
N THR A 102 -13.35 -14.82 -4.93
CA THR A 102 -14.81 -14.78 -4.81
C THR A 102 -15.22 -15.05 -3.34
N GLY A 103 -16.02 -14.16 -2.75
CA GLY A 103 -16.49 -14.28 -1.36
C GLY A 103 -15.63 -13.54 -0.31
N GLU A 104 -14.62 -12.75 -0.70
CA GLU A 104 -13.75 -11.99 0.22
C GLU A 104 -14.13 -10.50 0.35
N ASP A 105 -15.33 -10.11 -0.06
CA ASP A 105 -15.78 -8.70 0.04
C ASP A 105 -15.72 -8.16 1.46
N ASP A 106 -16.02 -8.97 2.47
CA ASP A 106 -15.91 -8.60 3.88
C ASP A 106 -14.46 -8.30 4.28
N THR A 107 -13.50 -9.04 3.74
CA THR A 107 -12.07 -8.81 4.00
C THR A 107 -11.59 -7.53 3.34
N LEU A 108 -12.01 -7.26 2.10
CA LEU A 108 -11.73 -6.02 1.39
C LEU A 108 -12.34 -4.82 2.12
N ALA A 109 -13.62 -4.89 2.51
CA ALA A 109 -14.30 -3.85 3.27
C ALA A 109 -13.60 -3.58 4.61
N ARG A 110 -13.25 -4.62 5.35
CA ARG A 110 -12.60 -4.50 6.66
C ARG A 110 -11.19 -3.92 6.57
N ILE A 111 -10.39 -4.36 5.62
CA ILE A 111 -8.98 -3.91 5.52
C ILE A 111 -8.89 -2.58 4.77
N ASN A 112 -9.49 -2.49 3.57
CA ASN A 112 -9.32 -1.31 2.73
C ASN A 112 -10.22 -0.15 3.16
N VAL A 113 -11.48 -0.40 3.53
CA VAL A 113 -12.41 0.69 3.89
C VAL A 113 -12.31 1.03 5.38
N LEU A 114 -12.60 0.08 6.27
CA LEU A 114 -12.53 0.32 7.71
C LEU A 114 -11.12 0.67 8.16
N GLY A 115 -10.08 -0.02 7.65
CA GLY A 115 -8.69 0.28 7.97
C GLY A 115 -8.30 1.71 7.61
N THR A 116 -8.73 2.21 6.44
CA THR A 116 -8.52 3.61 6.03
C THR A 116 -9.30 4.58 6.92
N ALA A 117 -10.54 4.28 7.29
CA ALA A 117 -11.32 5.12 8.20
C ALA A 117 -10.67 5.22 9.59
N LEU A 118 -10.20 4.10 10.16
CA LEU A 118 -9.50 4.07 11.45
C LEU A 118 -8.15 4.82 11.39
N MET A 119 -7.44 4.74 10.26
CA MET A 119 -6.23 5.53 10.05
C MET A 119 -6.53 7.03 9.94
N SER A 120 -7.65 7.40 9.33
CA SER A 120 -8.11 8.79 9.29
C SER A 120 -8.41 9.33 10.69
N LEU A 121 -9.05 8.53 11.54
CA LEU A 121 -9.25 8.85 12.97
C LEU A 121 -7.91 9.03 13.69
N PHE A 122 -6.93 8.18 13.45
CA PHE A 122 -5.59 8.34 14.00
C PHE A 122 -4.96 9.67 13.59
N CYS A 123 -5.18 10.13 12.36
CA CYS A 123 -4.62 11.39 11.86
C CYS A 123 -5.17 12.64 12.55
N ILE A 124 -6.34 12.60 13.19
CA ILE A 124 -6.90 13.73 13.97
C ILE A 124 -6.67 13.59 15.47
N THR A 125 -6.26 12.41 15.95
CA THR A 125 -6.05 12.14 17.38
C THR A 125 -4.86 12.93 17.90
N GLU A 126 -4.98 13.58 19.04
CA GLU A 126 -4.02 14.46 19.71
C GLU A 126 -3.69 15.72 18.89
N ARG A 127 -3.13 15.55 17.71
CA ARG A 127 -2.79 16.61 16.76
C ARG A 127 -3.02 16.15 15.33
N HIS A 128 -3.33 17.08 14.45
CA HIS A 128 -3.53 16.75 13.03
C HIS A 128 -2.20 16.32 12.39
N LYS A 129 -2.21 15.18 11.71
CA LYS A 129 -1.10 14.61 10.96
C LYS A 129 -1.39 14.70 9.47
N ARG A 130 -0.37 14.94 8.67
CA ARG A 130 -0.52 14.79 7.21
C ARG A 130 -0.69 13.32 6.88
N LEU A 131 -1.69 13.02 6.05
CA LEU A 131 -1.94 11.68 5.53
C LEU A 131 -1.50 11.56 4.08
N HIS A 132 -0.67 10.57 3.79
CA HIS A 132 -0.33 10.11 2.45
C HIS A 132 -1.02 8.76 2.25
N TYR A 133 -2.08 8.75 1.43
CA TYR A 133 -2.87 7.55 1.18
C TYR A 133 -2.54 6.96 -0.17
N ILE A 134 -2.14 5.68 -0.19
CA ILE A 134 -1.90 4.94 -1.42
C ILE A 134 -3.22 4.33 -1.87
N SER A 135 -3.77 4.86 -2.95
CA SER A 135 -4.95 4.37 -3.64
C SER A 135 -4.56 3.67 -4.95
N THR A 136 -5.38 3.76 -5.96
CA THR A 136 -5.16 3.20 -7.29
C THR A 136 -5.90 3.97 -8.37
N ALA A 137 -5.37 4.00 -9.59
CA ALA A 137 -6.09 4.51 -10.76
C ALA A 137 -7.39 3.73 -11.06
N TYR A 138 -7.50 2.50 -10.55
CA TYR A 138 -8.68 1.65 -10.73
C TYR A 138 -9.93 2.10 -9.98
N VAL A 139 -9.86 3.17 -9.16
CA VAL A 139 -11.06 3.82 -8.60
C VAL A 139 -11.96 4.40 -9.68
N ALA A 140 -11.43 4.62 -10.89
CA ALA A 140 -12.19 4.98 -12.08
C ALA A 140 -13.21 3.91 -12.50
N GLY A 141 -13.01 2.64 -12.11
CA GLY A 141 -13.91 1.53 -12.45
C GLY A 141 -14.05 1.35 -13.97
N LYS A 142 -15.29 1.21 -14.45
CA LYS A 142 -15.62 0.99 -15.87
C LYS A 142 -15.76 2.29 -16.67
N ARG A 143 -15.34 3.44 -16.18
CA ARG A 143 -15.33 4.69 -16.91
C ARG A 143 -14.47 4.58 -18.15
N ARG A 144 -14.82 5.35 -19.19
CA ARG A 144 -14.06 5.45 -20.44
C ARG A 144 -13.65 6.90 -20.69
N GLY A 145 -12.58 7.08 -21.43
CA GLY A 145 -12.02 8.40 -21.73
C GLY A 145 -11.04 8.86 -20.67
N VAL A 146 -10.84 10.16 -20.59
CA VAL A 146 -9.95 10.79 -19.61
C VAL A 146 -10.65 10.83 -18.25
N VAL A 147 -9.93 10.45 -17.21
CA VAL A 147 -10.35 10.54 -15.81
C VAL A 147 -9.36 11.42 -15.09
N LEU A 148 -9.83 12.53 -14.54
CA LEU A 148 -9.00 13.50 -13.85
C LEU A 148 -8.75 13.09 -12.39
N GLU A 149 -7.70 13.64 -11.78
CA GLU A 149 -7.26 13.29 -10.42
C GLU A 149 -8.23 13.78 -9.34
N ASP A 150 -9.00 14.83 -9.61
CA ASP A 150 -10.03 15.39 -8.72
C ASP A 150 -11.41 14.75 -8.88
N GLU A 151 -11.59 13.89 -9.88
CA GLU A 151 -12.84 13.16 -10.11
C GLU A 151 -12.86 11.87 -9.29
N LEU A 152 -13.94 11.63 -8.54
CA LEU A 152 -14.16 10.40 -7.80
C LEU A 152 -15.58 9.87 -7.97
N GLU A 153 -16.61 10.63 -7.61
CA GLU A 153 -18.01 10.18 -7.60
C GLU A 153 -18.73 10.53 -8.90
N GLU A 154 -18.58 9.68 -9.92
CA GLU A 154 -19.16 9.89 -11.26
C GLU A 154 -20.18 8.79 -11.63
N GLY A 155 -20.73 8.09 -10.63
CA GLY A 155 -21.71 7.02 -10.83
C GLY A 155 -21.16 5.77 -11.50
N GLN A 156 -19.84 5.57 -11.47
CA GLN A 156 -19.18 4.44 -12.10
C GLN A 156 -19.51 3.09 -11.45
N SER A 157 -19.54 2.06 -12.27
CA SER A 157 -19.53 0.66 -11.82
C SER A 157 -18.10 0.10 -11.83
N PHE A 158 -17.87 -1.00 -11.14
CA PHE A 158 -16.56 -1.60 -10.93
C PHE A 158 -16.45 -2.98 -11.54
N ASN A 159 -15.22 -3.40 -11.90
CA ASN A 159 -14.97 -4.72 -12.44
C ASN A 159 -14.87 -5.78 -11.34
N ASN A 160 -14.48 -5.40 -10.13
CA ASN A 160 -14.25 -6.31 -9.00
C ASN A 160 -14.40 -5.59 -7.66
N GLY A 161 -14.40 -6.37 -6.57
CA GLY A 161 -14.53 -5.87 -5.21
C GLY A 161 -13.35 -5.01 -4.75
N TYR A 162 -12.13 -5.24 -5.27
CA TYR A 162 -10.96 -4.42 -4.96
C TYR A 162 -11.14 -2.98 -5.44
N GLU A 163 -11.47 -2.77 -6.72
CA GLU A 163 -11.73 -1.44 -7.28
C GLU A 163 -12.78 -0.69 -6.46
N ARG A 164 -13.89 -1.38 -6.17
CA ARG A 164 -14.98 -0.85 -5.34
C ARG A 164 -14.50 -0.50 -3.93
N SER A 165 -13.75 -1.37 -3.26
CA SER A 165 -13.27 -1.12 -1.90
C SER A 165 -12.32 0.07 -1.82
N LYS A 166 -11.47 0.28 -2.83
CA LYS A 166 -10.57 1.44 -2.92
C LYS A 166 -11.34 2.73 -3.17
N TYR A 167 -12.35 2.70 -4.04
CA TYR A 167 -13.26 3.82 -4.25
C TYR A 167 -14.02 4.19 -2.96
N GLU A 168 -14.60 3.22 -2.27
CA GLU A 168 -15.32 3.44 -1.01
C GLU A 168 -14.39 4.01 0.09
N ALA A 169 -13.15 3.56 0.13
CA ALA A 169 -12.13 4.09 1.03
C ALA A 169 -11.81 5.56 0.74
N GLU A 170 -11.59 5.94 -0.52
CA GLU A 170 -11.36 7.34 -0.90
C GLU A 170 -12.58 8.22 -0.61
N ARG A 171 -13.78 7.74 -0.88
CA ARG A 171 -15.02 8.45 -0.59
C ARG A 171 -15.17 8.72 0.92
N SER A 172 -14.95 7.69 1.74
CA SER A 172 -14.94 7.84 3.20
C SER A 172 -13.87 8.84 3.65
N LEU A 173 -12.68 8.76 3.06
CA LEU A 173 -11.57 9.65 3.35
C LEU A 173 -11.90 11.11 3.00
N ALA A 174 -12.49 11.37 1.83
CA ALA A 174 -12.87 12.70 1.39
C ALA A 174 -13.88 13.37 2.33
N LEU A 175 -14.89 12.62 2.75
CA LEU A 175 -15.89 13.09 3.74
C LEU A 175 -15.24 13.45 5.08
N PHE A 176 -14.34 12.59 5.56
CA PHE A 176 -13.66 12.76 6.83
C PHE A 176 -12.68 13.95 6.80
N LEU A 177 -11.86 14.02 5.76
CA LEU A 177 -10.87 15.10 5.58
C LEU A 177 -11.53 16.46 5.43
N GLY A 178 -12.63 16.56 4.67
CA GLY A 178 -13.41 17.78 4.51
C GLY A 178 -13.92 18.29 5.85
N ARG A 179 -14.41 17.39 6.71
CA ARG A 179 -14.92 17.74 8.04
C ARG A 179 -13.84 18.21 9.02
N TYR A 180 -12.70 17.55 9.04
CA TYR A 180 -11.64 17.78 10.03
C TYR A 180 -10.44 18.56 9.49
N ARG A 181 -10.46 18.96 8.21
CA ARG A 181 -9.39 19.71 7.55
C ARG A 181 -7.99 19.08 7.70
N VAL A 182 -7.93 17.76 7.61
CA VAL A 182 -6.66 17.02 7.66
C VAL A 182 -5.91 17.18 6.33
N PRO A 183 -4.65 17.62 6.32
CA PRO A 183 -3.86 17.65 5.10
C PRO A 183 -3.69 16.21 4.55
N CYS A 184 -4.13 15.96 3.32
CA CYS A 184 -4.01 14.65 2.70
C CYS A 184 -3.50 14.75 1.27
N THR A 185 -2.70 13.77 0.89
CA THR A 185 -2.34 13.51 -0.50
C THR A 185 -2.76 12.08 -0.85
N ILE A 186 -3.59 11.93 -1.87
CA ILE A 186 -4.02 10.63 -2.38
C ILE A 186 -3.20 10.32 -3.62
N TYR A 187 -2.55 9.16 -3.65
CA TYR A 187 -1.77 8.67 -4.77
C TYR A 187 -2.55 7.57 -5.49
N ARG A 188 -2.81 7.73 -6.77
CA ARG A 188 -3.53 6.76 -7.62
C ARG A 188 -2.60 6.12 -8.65
N PRO A 189 -1.66 5.26 -8.24
CA PRO A 189 -0.80 4.57 -9.19
C PRO A 189 -1.61 3.60 -10.07
N GLY A 190 -1.10 3.35 -11.28
CA GLY A 190 -1.52 2.23 -12.10
C GLY A 190 -0.94 0.90 -11.60
N ILE A 191 -0.70 -0.05 -12.52
CA ILE A 191 -0.03 -1.31 -12.18
C ILE A 191 1.43 -1.01 -11.81
N ILE A 192 1.80 -1.31 -10.58
CA ILE A 192 3.18 -1.21 -10.12
C ILE A 192 3.91 -2.51 -10.50
N THR A 193 4.94 -2.37 -11.31
CA THR A 193 5.82 -3.44 -11.73
C THR A 193 7.08 -3.49 -10.86
N GLY A 194 8.04 -4.33 -11.21
CA GLY A 194 9.30 -4.45 -10.50
C GLY A 194 10.16 -3.20 -10.51
N ASP A 195 11.25 -3.25 -9.76
CA ASP A 195 12.26 -2.19 -9.71
C ASP A 195 12.85 -1.91 -11.10
N ALA A 196 12.89 -0.65 -11.50
CA ALA A 196 13.29 -0.25 -12.84
C ALA A 196 14.79 -0.49 -13.14
N ILE A 197 15.62 -0.61 -12.09
CA ILE A 197 17.08 -0.81 -12.24
C ILE A 197 17.43 -2.28 -12.12
N THR A 198 16.90 -2.96 -11.11
CA THR A 198 17.27 -4.35 -10.78
C THR A 198 16.32 -5.39 -11.38
N GLY A 199 15.15 -4.98 -11.85
CA GLY A 199 14.07 -5.87 -12.27
C GLY A 199 13.41 -6.64 -11.11
N TYR A 200 13.83 -6.39 -9.87
CA TYR A 200 13.33 -7.11 -8.72
C TYR A 200 11.83 -6.92 -8.54
N THR A 201 11.09 -8.01 -8.35
CA THR A 201 9.71 -8.01 -7.90
C THR A 201 9.52 -9.08 -6.84
N ARG A 202 8.71 -8.75 -5.82
CA ARG A 202 8.43 -9.69 -4.73
C ARG A 202 7.38 -10.73 -5.10
N LYS A 203 6.50 -10.39 -6.05
CA LYS A 203 5.38 -11.24 -6.44
C LYS A 203 5.24 -11.27 -7.95
N TRP A 204 5.13 -12.48 -8.46
CA TRP A 204 4.88 -12.74 -9.87
C TRP A 204 3.38 -12.88 -10.14
N GLU A 205 2.62 -11.83 -9.83
CA GLU A 205 1.16 -11.78 -9.94
C GLU A 205 0.73 -10.79 -11.04
N ASN A 206 -0.54 -10.79 -11.40
CA ASN A 206 -1.14 -9.86 -12.36
C ASN A 206 -0.41 -9.82 -13.71
N ILE A 207 0.20 -8.70 -14.07
CA ILE A 207 0.88 -8.49 -15.35
C ILE A 207 1.97 -9.54 -15.62
N TYR A 208 2.66 -10.02 -14.60
CA TYR A 208 3.71 -11.02 -14.76
C TYR A 208 3.15 -12.39 -15.14
N VAL A 209 1.97 -12.77 -14.63
CA VAL A 209 1.29 -14.00 -15.04
C VAL A 209 0.93 -13.91 -16.51
N PHE A 210 0.39 -12.78 -16.95
CA PHE A 210 0.07 -12.55 -18.35
C PHE A 210 1.32 -12.61 -19.25
N CYS A 211 2.41 -11.93 -18.88
CA CYS A 211 3.67 -11.98 -19.61
C CYS A 211 4.23 -13.40 -19.70
N ARG A 212 4.16 -14.17 -18.60
CA ARG A 212 4.61 -15.57 -18.58
C ARG A 212 3.79 -16.45 -19.53
N GLU A 213 2.47 -16.30 -19.56
CA GLU A 213 1.63 -17.09 -20.46
C GLU A 213 1.84 -16.69 -21.94
N LEU A 214 2.01 -15.40 -22.23
CA LEU A 214 2.40 -14.96 -23.57
C LEU A 214 3.73 -15.57 -24.01
N ASN A 215 4.73 -15.60 -23.13
CA ASN A 215 6.03 -16.20 -23.44
C ASN A 215 5.91 -17.72 -23.71
N ARG A 216 5.09 -18.43 -22.92
CA ARG A 216 4.80 -19.85 -23.17
C ARG A 216 4.16 -20.10 -24.53
N LEU A 217 3.19 -19.29 -24.91
CA LEU A 217 2.53 -19.39 -26.21
C LEU A 217 3.51 -19.11 -27.36
N ASN A 218 4.42 -18.18 -27.15
CA ASN A 218 5.44 -17.83 -28.16
C ASN A 218 6.50 -18.93 -28.31
N THR A 219 6.93 -19.56 -27.22
CA THR A 219 7.85 -20.70 -27.26
C THR A 219 7.25 -21.93 -27.94
N HIS A 220 5.97 -22.23 -27.71
CA HIS A 220 5.28 -23.30 -28.44
C HIS A 220 5.09 -23.00 -29.92
N ARG A 221 4.96 -21.73 -30.33
CA ARG A 221 4.96 -21.34 -31.76
C ARG A 221 6.34 -21.43 -32.42
N MET A 222 7.41 -21.22 -31.66
CA MET A 222 8.78 -21.32 -32.20
C MET A 222 9.22 -22.76 -32.49
N ASP A 223 8.73 -23.73 -31.73
CA ASP A 223 9.00 -25.15 -32.01
C ASP A 223 8.26 -25.64 -33.28
N THR A 224 7.24 -24.94 -33.74
CA THR A 224 6.47 -25.31 -34.93
C THR A 224 6.77 -24.50 -36.19
N ASN A 225 7.40 -23.30 -36.06
CA ASN A 225 7.81 -22.47 -37.19
C ASN A 225 8.91 -21.50 -36.75
N ARG A 226 10.08 -21.58 -37.40
CA ARG A 226 11.18 -20.63 -37.23
C ARG A 226 10.73 -19.18 -37.51
N ASN A 227 10.30 -18.45 -36.53
CA ASN A 227 9.90 -17.05 -36.65
C ASN A 227 10.68 -16.15 -35.67
N PRO A 228 11.34 -15.07 -36.18
CA PRO A 228 12.43 -14.37 -35.49
C PRO A 228 12.03 -13.20 -34.62
N PHE A 229 10.88 -13.18 -33.96
CA PHE A 229 10.54 -12.12 -33.01
C PHE A 229 10.85 -12.55 -31.58
N LEU A 230 12.13 -12.51 -31.22
CA LEU A 230 12.61 -12.50 -29.84
C LEU A 230 12.37 -11.09 -29.28
N ILE A 231 11.50 -10.97 -28.27
CA ILE A 231 11.54 -9.83 -27.35
C ILE A 231 12.60 -10.21 -26.30
N PRO A 232 13.73 -9.51 -26.21
CA PRO A 232 14.67 -9.73 -25.11
C PRO A 232 14.01 -9.31 -23.81
N LEU A 233 14.00 -10.20 -22.83
CA LEU A 233 13.70 -9.89 -21.43
C LEU A 233 14.97 -9.43 -20.72
#